data_9950727fec9bf181140d3e2e539c4af6
#
_entry.id   9950727fec9bf181140d3e2e539c4af6
#
_cell.length_a   1.000
_cell.length_b   1.000
_cell.length_c   1.000
_cell.angle_alpha   90.00
_cell.angle_beta   90.00
_cell.angle_gamma   90.00
#
_symmetry.space_group_name_H-M   'P 1'
#
loop_
_entity.id
_entity.type
_entity.pdbx_description
1 polymer ?
#
loop_
_entity_poly.entity_id
_entity_poly.type
_entity_poly.pdbx_seq_one_letter_code
_entity_poly.pdbx_strand_id
1 'polypeptide(L)'
;STLLASSAASDVYKRQVMRRIYKSMIWVSVLALSAGAVSAQKAERKNVREGNKLYESEKYTESEIAYRKSLEVNPRSTEGTYNLGNSLYKQGKFPEAAEQYQLIAGQGEKMVATPEGKARLSEVYHNMGNIFMQNKDYGKAVEVYKQSLRLNPKDDETRYNLALAQKLLSDQQNQDQSQDQQNDDKQENKDQKDDQQQQQQQQPQDDQKQDKTQEQQQSNEQMSKDNAQQMLDAFLQDEKDTQEKVKKAQMQQQQRRKTEKEW
;
A
#
# COMPACT_ATOMS: atom_id res chain seq x y z
N SER A 1 -61.53 -51.24 4.82
CA SER A 1 -60.98 -49.82 4.73
C SER A 1 -60.07 -49.40 5.89
N THR A 2 -59.98 -50.13 7.00
CA THR A 2 -59.21 -49.77 8.20
C THR A 2 -57.70 -50.03 8.06
N LEU A 3 -57.24 -51.02 7.26
CA LEU A 3 -55.84 -51.35 7.04
C LEU A 3 -55.07 -50.30 6.22
N LEU A 4 -55.69 -49.64 5.29
CA LEU A 4 -55.10 -48.56 4.47
C LEU A 4 -54.88 -47.29 5.27
N ALA A 5 -55.78 -46.97 6.16
CA ALA A 5 -55.67 -45.80 7.08
C ALA A 5 -54.51 -45.98 8.07
N SER A 6 -54.27 -47.19 8.60
CA SER A 6 -53.18 -47.51 9.51
C SER A 6 -51.82 -47.39 8.82
N SER A 7 -51.71 -47.83 7.55
CA SER A 7 -50.46 -47.72 6.77
C SER A 7 -50.11 -46.22 6.47
N ALA A 8 -51.07 -45.42 6.06
CA ALA A 8 -50.87 -44.01 5.78
C ALA A 8 -50.44 -43.21 7.05
N ALA A 9 -51.04 -43.51 8.21
CA ALA A 9 -50.66 -42.91 9.51
C ALA A 9 -49.20 -43.26 9.91
N SER A 10 -48.76 -44.53 9.66
CA SER A 10 -47.38 -44.96 9.91
C SER A 10 -46.36 -44.21 9.00
N ASP A 11 -46.74 -43.99 7.75
CA ASP A 11 -45.85 -43.26 6.83
C ASP A 11 -45.73 -41.77 7.16
N VAL A 12 -46.81 -41.15 7.57
CA VAL A 12 -46.80 -39.75 8.06
C VAL A 12 -45.89 -39.64 9.31
N TYR A 13 -46.04 -40.54 10.26
CA TYR A 13 -45.20 -40.56 11.46
C TYR A 13 -43.71 -40.76 11.14
N LYS A 14 -43.36 -41.68 10.28
CA LYS A 14 -41.99 -41.91 9.83
C LYS A 14 -41.41 -40.63 9.17
N ARG A 15 -42.16 -39.94 8.31
CA ARG A 15 -41.73 -38.69 7.70
C ARG A 15 -41.52 -37.60 8.74
N GLN A 16 -42.37 -37.48 9.74
CA GLN A 16 -42.18 -36.49 10.82
C GLN A 16 -40.96 -36.78 11.68
N VAL A 17 -40.71 -38.06 12.05
CA VAL A 17 -39.51 -38.49 12.78
C VAL A 17 -38.25 -38.19 11.97
N MET A 18 -38.23 -38.54 10.70
CA MET A 18 -37.10 -38.29 9.82
C MET A 18 -36.82 -36.76 9.69
N ARG A 19 -37.86 -35.95 9.54
CA ARG A 19 -37.67 -34.48 9.49
C ARG A 19 -37.08 -33.93 10.80
N ARG A 20 -37.45 -34.45 11.95
CA ARG A 20 -36.86 -34.05 13.25
C ARG A 20 -35.41 -34.47 13.34
N ILE A 21 -35.05 -35.70 12.92
CA ILE A 21 -33.69 -36.18 12.90
C ILE A 21 -32.82 -35.31 11.95
N TYR A 22 -33.29 -35.02 10.73
CA TYR A 22 -32.56 -34.11 9.81
C TYR A 22 -32.35 -32.73 10.41
N LYS A 23 -33.39 -32.13 11.04
CA LYS A 23 -33.22 -30.83 11.68
C LYS A 23 -32.22 -30.87 12.83
N SER A 24 -32.25 -31.90 13.67
CA SER A 24 -31.27 -32.04 14.75
C SER A 24 -29.83 -32.26 14.21
N MET A 25 -29.65 -33.04 13.17
CA MET A 25 -28.34 -33.22 12.51
C MET A 25 -27.79 -31.90 11.95
N ILE A 26 -28.65 -31.07 11.31
CA ILE A 26 -28.26 -29.74 10.83
C ILE A 26 -27.82 -28.86 11.99
N TRP A 27 -28.56 -28.81 13.09
CA TRP A 27 -28.20 -28.01 14.27
C TRP A 27 -26.88 -28.47 14.90
N VAL A 28 -26.64 -29.78 15.00
CA VAL A 28 -25.38 -30.33 15.50
C VAL A 28 -24.21 -29.98 14.59
N SER A 29 -24.39 -30.07 13.27
CA SER A 29 -23.34 -29.68 12.33
C SER A 29 -23.02 -28.17 12.37
N VAL A 30 -24.03 -27.30 12.47
CA VAL A 30 -23.85 -25.86 12.65
C VAL A 30 -23.10 -25.55 13.94
N LEU A 31 -23.45 -26.22 15.04
CA LEU A 31 -22.78 -26.03 16.34
C LEU A 31 -21.31 -26.48 16.28
N ALA A 32 -21.02 -27.59 15.64
CA ALA A 32 -19.65 -28.09 15.47
C ALA A 32 -18.77 -27.15 14.61
N LEU A 33 -19.33 -26.60 13.51
CA LEU A 33 -18.65 -25.63 12.67
C LEU A 33 -18.36 -24.31 13.42
N SER A 34 -19.31 -23.83 14.26
CA SER A 34 -19.11 -22.61 15.04
C SER A 34 -18.03 -22.78 16.13
N ALA A 35 -17.97 -23.92 16.78
CA ALA A 35 -16.93 -24.22 17.78
C ALA A 35 -15.52 -24.25 17.15
N GLY A 36 -15.40 -24.82 15.95
CA GLY A 36 -14.13 -24.82 15.18
C GLY A 36 -13.68 -23.39 14.84
N ALA A 37 -14.59 -22.53 14.40
CA ALA A 37 -14.29 -21.13 14.05
C ALA A 37 -13.80 -20.32 15.27
N VAL A 38 -14.41 -20.49 16.43
CA VAL A 38 -13.99 -19.81 17.67
C VAL A 38 -12.59 -20.26 18.10
N SER A 39 -12.29 -21.56 17.99
CA SER A 39 -10.97 -22.10 18.34
C SER A 39 -9.88 -21.57 17.39
N ALA A 40 -10.14 -21.51 16.10
CA ALA A 40 -9.25 -20.93 15.11
C ALA A 40 -8.97 -19.44 15.38
N GLN A 41 -10.01 -18.64 15.65
CA GLN A 41 -9.86 -17.23 15.99
C GLN A 41 -9.02 -17.02 17.26
N LYS A 42 -9.18 -17.88 18.28
CA LYS A 42 -8.35 -17.83 19.50
C LYS A 42 -6.88 -18.14 19.21
N ALA A 43 -6.61 -19.14 18.36
CA ALA A 43 -5.25 -19.52 17.96
C ALA A 43 -4.58 -18.42 17.13
N GLU A 44 -5.28 -17.83 16.14
CA GLU A 44 -4.81 -16.69 15.38
C GLU A 44 -4.39 -15.54 16.30
N ARG A 45 -5.30 -15.08 17.17
CA ARG A 45 -5.03 -13.95 18.08
C ARG A 45 -3.88 -14.25 19.05
N LYS A 46 -3.68 -15.50 19.43
CA LYS A 46 -2.51 -15.89 20.25
C LYS A 46 -1.22 -15.66 19.46
N ASN A 47 -1.15 -16.15 18.23
CA ASN A 47 0.03 -15.99 17.38
C ASN A 47 0.32 -14.54 17.03
N VAL A 48 -0.72 -13.72 16.76
CA VAL A 48 -0.55 -12.28 16.52
C VAL A 48 0.04 -11.58 17.76
N ARG A 49 -0.49 -11.86 18.97
CA ARG A 49 0.06 -11.25 20.21
C ARG A 49 1.49 -11.69 20.49
N GLU A 50 1.84 -12.95 20.20
CA GLU A 50 3.21 -13.42 20.31
C GLU A 50 4.13 -12.69 19.32
N GLY A 51 3.68 -12.55 18.08
CA GLY A 51 4.38 -11.76 17.05
C GLY A 51 4.58 -10.31 17.46
N ASN A 52 3.56 -9.64 17.99
CA ASN A 52 3.64 -8.26 18.48
C ASN A 52 4.71 -8.13 19.57
N LYS A 53 4.71 -9.03 20.57
CA LYS A 53 5.69 -9.03 21.65
C LYS A 53 7.12 -9.21 21.14
N LEU A 54 7.31 -10.10 20.16
CA LEU A 54 8.61 -10.33 19.53
C LEU A 54 9.06 -9.11 18.70
N TYR A 55 8.13 -8.49 17.98
CA TYR A 55 8.37 -7.27 17.20
C TYR A 55 8.81 -6.09 18.10
N GLU A 56 8.11 -5.86 19.21
CA GLU A 56 8.45 -4.86 20.22
C GLU A 56 9.83 -5.11 20.86
N SER A 57 10.26 -6.38 20.91
CA SER A 57 11.59 -6.78 21.36
C SER A 57 12.65 -6.76 20.25
N GLU A 58 12.34 -6.20 19.07
CA GLU A 58 13.18 -6.12 17.88
C GLU A 58 13.60 -7.48 17.30
N LYS A 59 12.94 -8.57 17.71
CA LYS A 59 13.13 -9.92 17.21
C LYS A 59 12.32 -10.14 15.95
N TYR A 60 12.68 -9.45 14.87
CA TYR A 60 11.87 -9.37 13.65
C TYR A 60 11.74 -10.70 12.91
N THR A 61 12.76 -11.55 12.94
CA THR A 61 12.70 -12.88 12.32
C THR A 61 11.73 -13.80 13.06
N GLU A 62 11.78 -13.81 14.39
CA GLU A 62 10.87 -14.63 15.21
C GLU A 62 9.44 -14.07 15.13
N SER A 63 9.26 -12.75 15.06
CA SER A 63 7.95 -12.15 14.88
C SER A 63 7.33 -12.50 13.52
N GLU A 64 8.13 -12.54 12.45
CA GLU A 64 7.71 -13.04 11.14
C GLU A 64 7.13 -14.45 11.25
N ILE A 65 7.85 -15.36 11.92
CA ILE A 65 7.39 -16.76 12.10
C ILE A 65 6.05 -16.79 12.82
N ALA A 66 5.88 -16.01 13.88
CA ALA A 66 4.64 -15.96 14.64
C ALA A 66 3.46 -15.41 13.80
N TYR A 67 3.69 -14.37 12.99
CA TYR A 67 2.66 -13.84 12.10
C TYR A 67 2.31 -14.81 10.96
N ARG A 68 3.29 -15.50 10.39
CA ARG A 68 3.02 -16.57 9.39
C ARG A 68 2.16 -17.68 9.99
N LYS A 69 2.43 -18.12 11.23
CA LYS A 69 1.56 -19.07 11.95
C LYS A 69 0.14 -18.53 12.16
N SER A 70 -0.02 -17.23 12.36
CA SER A 70 -1.36 -16.64 12.45
C SER A 70 -2.12 -16.73 11.12
N LEU A 71 -1.40 -16.53 10.00
CA LEU A 71 -1.97 -16.58 8.65
C LEU A 71 -2.23 -18.03 8.18
N GLU A 72 -1.50 -19.04 8.69
CA GLU A 72 -1.85 -20.46 8.49
C GLU A 72 -3.21 -20.79 9.09
N VAL A 73 -3.54 -20.18 10.24
CA VAL A 73 -4.84 -20.36 10.90
C VAL A 73 -5.94 -19.52 10.23
N ASN A 74 -5.63 -18.27 9.89
CA ASN A 74 -6.57 -17.35 9.21
C ASN A 74 -5.86 -16.60 8.08
N PRO A 75 -5.87 -17.14 6.85
CA PRO A 75 -5.23 -16.51 5.70
C PRO A 75 -5.79 -15.12 5.31
N ARG A 76 -6.94 -14.73 5.90
CA ARG A 76 -7.59 -13.42 5.64
C ARG A 76 -7.39 -12.43 6.78
N SER A 77 -6.51 -12.71 7.72
CA SER A 77 -6.22 -11.80 8.83
C SER A 77 -5.50 -10.55 8.33
N THR A 78 -6.20 -9.43 8.26
CA THR A 78 -5.62 -8.13 7.92
C THR A 78 -4.54 -7.72 8.92
N GLU A 79 -4.75 -8.00 10.21
CA GLU A 79 -3.79 -7.70 11.28
C GLU A 79 -2.52 -8.55 11.12
N GLY A 80 -2.68 -9.86 10.90
CA GLY A 80 -1.54 -10.76 10.67
C GLY A 80 -0.73 -10.37 9.43
N THR A 81 -1.40 -10.05 8.32
CA THR A 81 -0.77 -9.63 7.08
C THR A 81 -0.03 -8.30 7.24
N TYR A 82 -0.64 -7.30 7.88
CA TYR A 82 -0.02 -6.01 8.14
C TYR A 82 1.24 -6.13 8.98
N ASN A 83 1.15 -6.85 10.10
CA ASN A 83 2.26 -7.01 11.03
C ASN A 83 3.38 -7.89 10.43
N LEU A 84 3.05 -8.86 9.58
CA LEU A 84 4.03 -9.59 8.77
C LEU A 84 4.79 -8.64 7.85
N GLY A 85 4.08 -7.77 7.12
CA GLY A 85 4.69 -6.73 6.30
C GLY A 85 5.65 -5.85 7.08
N ASN A 86 5.25 -5.39 8.28
CA ASN A 86 6.10 -4.59 9.16
C ASN A 86 7.38 -5.34 9.59
N SER A 87 7.26 -6.63 9.94
CA SER A 87 8.41 -7.45 10.33
C SER A 87 9.39 -7.67 9.17
N LEU A 88 8.87 -7.91 7.98
CA LEU A 88 9.66 -8.04 6.76
C LEU A 88 10.36 -6.71 6.40
N TYR A 89 9.65 -5.58 6.53
CA TYR A 89 10.23 -4.26 6.32
C TYR A 89 11.41 -4.01 7.26
N LYS A 90 11.26 -4.29 8.56
CA LYS A 90 12.34 -4.14 9.55
C LYS A 90 13.55 -5.03 9.31
N GLN A 91 13.36 -6.15 8.59
CA GLN A 91 14.44 -7.03 8.16
C GLN A 91 15.09 -6.60 6.83
N GLY A 92 14.63 -5.50 6.20
CA GLY A 92 15.09 -5.09 4.87
C GLY A 92 14.55 -5.93 3.72
N LYS A 93 13.60 -6.84 3.97
CA LYS A 93 12.93 -7.67 2.97
C LYS A 93 11.81 -6.87 2.29
N PHE A 94 12.22 -5.79 1.58
CA PHE A 94 11.28 -4.81 1.02
C PHE A 94 10.31 -5.39 -0.03
N PRO A 95 10.74 -6.26 -0.96
CA PRO A 95 9.82 -6.86 -1.93
C PRO A 95 8.71 -7.67 -1.25
N GLU A 96 9.07 -8.54 -0.29
CA GLU A 96 8.12 -9.38 0.42
C GLU A 96 7.18 -8.54 1.32
N ALA A 97 7.69 -7.47 1.94
CA ALA A 97 6.87 -6.52 2.69
C ALA A 97 5.84 -5.84 1.79
N ALA A 98 6.25 -5.39 0.60
CA ALA A 98 5.37 -4.77 -0.38
C ALA A 98 4.24 -5.71 -0.82
N GLU A 99 4.52 -7.00 -1.03
CA GLU A 99 3.50 -8.00 -1.34
C GLU A 99 2.44 -8.08 -0.23
N GLN A 100 2.86 -8.10 1.05
CA GLN A 100 1.91 -8.15 2.16
C GLN A 100 1.02 -6.88 2.21
N TYR A 101 1.61 -5.73 2.00
CA TYR A 101 0.85 -4.48 1.96
C TYR A 101 -0.10 -4.41 0.76
N GLN A 102 0.29 -4.92 -0.41
CA GLN A 102 -0.57 -5.00 -1.60
C GLN A 102 -1.79 -5.89 -1.38
N LEU A 103 -1.66 -7.01 -0.64
CA LEU A 103 -2.80 -7.85 -0.28
C LEU A 103 -3.86 -7.09 0.53
N ILE A 104 -3.43 -6.14 1.37
CA ILE A 104 -4.33 -5.30 2.15
C ILE A 104 -4.90 -4.18 1.27
N ALA A 105 -4.06 -3.50 0.49
CA ALA A 105 -4.48 -2.44 -0.43
C ALA A 105 -5.52 -2.92 -1.44
N GLY A 106 -5.40 -4.17 -1.92
CA GLY A 106 -6.39 -4.83 -2.78
C GLY A 106 -7.77 -5.00 -2.14
N GLN A 107 -7.90 -4.87 -0.81
CA GLN A 107 -9.18 -4.90 -0.09
C GLN A 107 -9.71 -3.49 0.24
N GLY A 108 -9.11 -2.46 -0.34
CA GLY A 108 -9.33 -1.04 0.00
C GLY A 108 -10.80 -0.64 0.05
N GLU A 109 -11.62 -1.04 -0.93
CA GLU A 109 -13.05 -0.71 -0.96
C GLU A 109 -13.79 -1.18 0.31
N LYS A 110 -13.46 -2.36 0.83
CA LYS A 110 -14.06 -2.88 2.06
C LYS A 110 -13.51 -2.19 3.30
N MET A 111 -12.23 -1.85 3.27
CA MET A 111 -11.55 -1.23 4.41
C MET A 111 -12.03 0.19 4.67
N VAL A 112 -12.28 0.99 3.63
CA VAL A 112 -12.76 2.38 3.80
C VAL A 112 -14.18 2.47 4.36
N ALA A 113 -14.91 1.36 4.45
CA ALA A 113 -16.25 1.30 5.04
C ALA A 113 -16.25 1.53 6.57
N THR A 114 -15.12 1.32 7.25
CA THR A 114 -14.98 1.51 8.69
C THR A 114 -13.86 2.48 9.03
N PRO A 115 -13.95 3.25 10.12
CA PRO A 115 -12.87 4.14 10.55
C PRO A 115 -11.55 3.42 10.79
N GLU A 116 -11.60 2.25 11.42
CA GLU A 116 -10.43 1.42 11.72
C GLU A 116 -9.76 0.88 10.44
N GLY A 117 -10.58 0.41 9.50
CA GLY A 117 -10.09 -0.06 8.21
C GLY A 117 -9.48 1.07 7.39
N LYS A 118 -10.09 2.26 7.42
CA LYS A 118 -9.56 3.46 6.76
C LYS A 118 -8.21 3.88 7.37
N ALA A 119 -8.08 3.86 8.69
CA ALA A 119 -6.83 4.16 9.38
C ALA A 119 -5.74 3.14 9.00
N ARG A 120 -6.07 1.84 9.05
CA ARG A 120 -5.14 0.77 8.66
C ARG A 120 -4.69 0.88 7.20
N LEU A 121 -5.59 1.20 6.29
CA LEU A 121 -5.25 1.39 4.88
C LEU A 121 -4.34 2.60 4.66
N SER A 122 -4.53 3.68 5.42
CA SER A 122 -3.62 4.83 5.43
C SER A 122 -2.20 4.42 5.83
N GLU A 123 -2.04 3.67 6.93
CA GLU A 123 -0.76 3.15 7.40
C GLU A 123 -0.10 2.23 6.35
N VAL A 124 -0.89 1.39 5.68
CA VAL A 124 -0.39 0.53 4.59
C VAL A 124 0.20 1.37 3.45
N TYR A 125 -0.52 2.40 2.97
CA TYR A 125 0.01 3.27 1.92
C TYR A 125 1.24 4.07 2.38
N HIS A 126 1.28 4.52 3.63
CA HIS A 126 2.47 5.14 4.20
C HIS A 126 3.69 4.20 4.13
N ASN A 127 3.53 2.96 4.61
CA ASN A 127 4.61 1.97 4.61
C ASN A 127 5.05 1.54 3.20
N MET A 128 4.12 1.46 2.25
CA MET A 128 4.46 1.28 0.83
C MET A 128 5.28 2.45 0.30
N GLY A 129 4.93 3.67 0.67
CA GLY A 129 5.70 4.87 0.33
C GLY A 129 7.14 4.78 0.85
N ASN A 130 7.32 4.36 2.10
CA ASN A 130 8.64 4.17 2.68
C ASN A 130 9.46 3.11 1.93
N ILE A 131 8.85 2.03 1.43
CA ILE A 131 9.53 1.04 0.58
C ILE A 131 9.96 1.67 -0.74
N PHE A 132 9.09 2.43 -1.41
CA PHE A 132 9.44 3.11 -2.66
C PHE A 132 10.55 4.14 -2.48
N MET A 133 10.58 4.84 -1.34
CA MET A 133 11.68 5.74 -0.98
C MET A 133 13.01 5.00 -0.86
N GLN A 134 13.04 3.83 -0.19
CA GLN A 134 14.23 2.99 -0.09
C GLN A 134 14.73 2.51 -1.46
N ASN A 135 13.82 2.23 -2.37
CA ASN A 135 14.12 1.81 -3.74
C ASN A 135 14.40 3.00 -4.68
N LYS A 136 14.39 4.24 -4.19
CA LYS A 136 14.54 5.48 -4.97
C LYS A 136 13.49 5.64 -6.10
N ASP A 137 12.35 4.96 -5.97
CA ASP A 137 11.19 5.12 -6.86
C ASP A 137 10.31 6.26 -6.32
N TYR A 138 10.86 7.48 -6.41
CA TYR A 138 10.23 8.65 -5.80
C TYR A 138 8.85 8.96 -6.40
N GLY A 139 8.66 8.67 -7.68
CA GLY A 139 7.36 8.84 -8.34
C GLY A 139 6.27 8.00 -7.69
N LYS A 140 6.53 6.70 -7.50
CA LYS A 140 5.58 5.82 -6.80
C LYS A 140 5.42 6.16 -5.32
N ALA A 141 6.50 6.59 -4.64
CA ALA A 141 6.42 7.05 -3.27
C ALA A 141 5.43 8.22 -3.13
N VAL A 142 5.53 9.24 -4.00
CA VAL A 142 4.61 10.39 -4.05
C VAL A 142 3.16 9.92 -4.19
N GLU A 143 2.87 9.00 -5.12
CA GLU A 143 1.51 8.55 -5.36
C GLU A 143 0.89 7.81 -4.16
N VAL A 144 1.63 6.93 -3.51
CA VAL A 144 1.08 6.18 -2.36
C VAL A 144 1.00 7.02 -1.09
N TYR A 145 1.93 7.98 -0.86
CA TYR A 145 1.80 8.94 0.24
C TYR A 145 0.58 9.85 0.06
N LYS A 146 0.27 10.30 -1.15
CA LYS A 146 -0.98 11.02 -1.45
C LYS A 146 -2.21 10.17 -1.10
N GLN A 147 -2.19 8.86 -1.44
CA GLN A 147 -3.29 7.97 -1.07
C GLN A 147 -3.42 7.81 0.45
N SER A 148 -2.30 7.69 1.18
CA SER A 148 -2.30 7.68 2.63
C SER A 148 -2.96 8.94 3.21
N LEU A 149 -2.56 10.13 2.74
CA LEU A 149 -3.08 11.41 3.24
C LEU A 149 -4.55 11.66 2.86
N ARG A 150 -5.06 11.12 1.76
CA ARG A 150 -6.51 11.15 1.46
C ARG A 150 -7.33 10.39 2.52
N LEU A 151 -6.75 9.36 3.12
CA LEU A 151 -7.40 8.56 4.17
C LEU A 151 -7.17 9.16 5.56
N ASN A 152 -5.98 9.68 5.83
CA ASN A 152 -5.60 10.33 7.08
C ASN A 152 -4.86 11.65 6.82
N PRO A 153 -5.58 12.77 6.62
CA PRO A 153 -4.95 14.07 6.32
C PRO A 153 -4.13 14.67 7.47
N LYS A 154 -4.22 14.10 8.69
CA LYS A 154 -3.52 14.62 9.88
C LYS A 154 -2.19 13.94 10.16
N ASP A 155 -1.76 13.05 9.29
CA ASP A 155 -0.50 12.32 9.44
C ASP A 155 0.69 13.20 9.03
N ASP A 156 1.34 13.82 10.02
CA ASP A 156 2.46 14.73 9.82
C ASP A 156 3.70 14.00 9.26
N GLU A 157 3.91 12.74 9.65
CA GLU A 157 5.02 11.94 9.15
C GLU A 157 4.86 11.65 7.65
N THR A 158 3.67 11.23 7.24
CA THR A 158 3.38 11.02 5.82
C THR A 158 3.48 12.32 5.02
N ARG A 159 3.06 13.47 5.58
CA ARG A 159 3.21 14.77 4.93
C ARG A 159 4.69 15.12 4.70
N TYR A 160 5.51 14.95 5.73
CA TYR A 160 6.96 15.17 5.62
C TYR A 160 7.58 14.26 4.55
N ASN A 161 7.26 12.96 4.58
CA ASN A 161 7.79 11.98 3.64
C ASN A 161 7.32 12.27 2.19
N LEU A 162 6.10 12.75 2.01
CA LEU A 162 5.60 13.19 0.71
C LEU A 162 6.40 14.38 0.17
N ALA A 163 6.62 15.41 1.00
CA ALA A 163 7.41 16.57 0.60
C ALA A 163 8.85 16.19 0.23
N LEU A 164 9.46 15.29 1.01
CA LEU A 164 10.79 14.76 0.71
C LEU A 164 10.82 13.98 -0.61
N ALA A 165 9.83 13.10 -0.84
CA ALA A 165 9.72 12.33 -2.07
C ALA A 165 9.56 13.24 -3.30
N GLN A 166 8.75 14.31 -3.21
CA GLN A 166 8.56 15.29 -4.28
C GLN A 166 9.85 16.04 -4.59
N LYS A 167 10.59 16.45 -3.57
CA LYS A 167 11.89 17.11 -3.75
C LYS A 167 12.87 16.18 -4.47
N LEU A 168 13.03 14.94 -4.00
CA LEU A 168 13.96 13.99 -4.59
C LEU A 168 13.58 13.62 -6.03
N LEU A 169 12.28 13.53 -6.34
CA LEU A 169 11.78 13.33 -7.70
C LEU A 169 12.16 14.49 -8.63
N SER A 170 11.99 15.74 -8.15
CA SER A 170 12.38 16.94 -8.91
C SER A 170 13.89 16.99 -9.14
N ASP A 171 14.69 16.70 -8.10
CA ASP A 171 16.15 16.67 -8.20
C ASP A 171 16.62 15.59 -9.19
N GLN A 172 16.00 14.43 -9.21
CA GLN A 172 16.26 13.36 -10.18
C GLN A 172 15.94 13.80 -11.60
N GLN A 173 14.79 14.40 -11.85
CA GLN A 173 14.39 14.91 -13.17
C GLN A 173 15.34 16.00 -13.70
N ASN A 174 15.79 16.91 -12.83
CA ASN A 174 16.75 17.94 -13.19
C ASN A 174 18.14 17.36 -13.55
N GLN A 175 18.56 16.28 -12.87
CA GLN A 175 19.81 15.59 -13.19
C GLN A 175 19.73 14.89 -14.55
N ASP A 176 18.63 14.22 -14.84
CA ASP A 176 18.41 13.53 -16.12
C ASP A 176 18.42 14.53 -17.28
N GLN A 177 17.72 15.68 -17.16
CA GLN A 177 17.72 16.74 -18.16
C GLN A 177 19.12 17.34 -18.40
N SER A 178 19.92 17.50 -17.34
CA SER A 178 21.27 18.04 -17.45
C SER A 178 22.25 17.06 -18.15
N GLN A 179 22.01 15.75 -18.00
CA GLN A 179 22.81 14.73 -18.68
C GLN A 179 22.46 14.63 -20.16
N ASP A 180 21.19 14.77 -20.52
CA ASP A 180 20.73 14.76 -21.91
C ASP A 180 21.31 15.96 -22.68
N GLN A 181 21.29 17.18 -22.12
CA GLN A 181 21.90 18.37 -22.72
C GLN A 181 23.43 18.21 -22.93
N GLN A 182 24.13 17.61 -21.96
CA GLN A 182 25.56 17.36 -22.12
C GLN A 182 25.91 16.30 -23.20
N ASN A 183 25.00 15.37 -23.47
CA ASN A 183 25.15 14.37 -24.50
C ASN A 183 24.88 14.96 -25.90
N ASP A 184 23.86 15.82 -26.01
CA ASP A 184 23.55 16.52 -27.26
C ASP A 184 24.71 17.48 -27.66
N ASP A 185 25.26 18.27 -26.71
CA ASP A 185 26.40 19.15 -26.93
C ASP A 185 27.68 18.37 -27.34
N LYS A 186 27.85 17.13 -26.86
CA LYS A 186 28.95 16.27 -27.25
C LYS A 186 28.75 15.64 -28.63
N GLN A 187 27.52 15.44 -29.06
CA GLN A 187 27.18 14.91 -30.37
C GLN A 187 27.34 15.98 -31.46
N GLU A 188 26.85 17.22 -31.22
CA GLU A 188 27.07 18.35 -32.11
C GLU A 188 28.56 18.72 -32.26
N ASN A 189 29.35 18.63 -31.18
CA ASN A 189 30.78 18.84 -31.24
C ASN A 189 31.57 17.72 -31.95
N LYS A 190 31.02 16.50 -32.07
CA LYS A 190 31.62 15.43 -32.87
C LYS A 190 31.38 15.64 -34.36
N ASP A 191 30.21 16.02 -34.75
CA ASP A 191 29.84 16.27 -36.15
C ASP A 191 30.59 17.49 -36.72
N GLN A 192 30.99 18.49 -35.88
CA GLN A 192 31.84 19.63 -36.27
C GLN A 192 33.36 19.33 -36.26
N LYS A 193 33.80 18.22 -35.61
CA LYS A 193 35.24 17.86 -35.55
C LYS A 193 35.70 16.93 -36.64
N ASP A 194 34.82 16.23 -37.31
CA ASP A 194 35.17 15.40 -38.47
C ASP A 194 35.56 16.24 -39.70
N ASP A 195 35.20 17.54 -39.74
CA ASP A 195 35.63 18.49 -40.79
C ASP A 195 36.95 19.21 -40.51
N GLN A 196 37.61 19.03 -39.36
CA GLN A 196 38.83 19.73 -38.96
C GLN A 196 39.90 18.86 -38.30
N GLN A 197 40.08 17.60 -38.65
CA GLN A 197 41.26 16.85 -38.21
C GLN A 197 42.32 16.69 -39.30
N GLN A 198 43.12 17.73 -39.44
CA GLN A 198 44.58 17.58 -39.60
C GLN A 198 45.28 18.60 -38.69
N GLN A 199 46.00 18.08 -37.70
CA GLN A 199 47.04 18.65 -36.84
C GLN A 199 46.71 18.87 -35.35
N GLN A 200 47.43 18.09 -34.59
CA GLN A 200 48.15 18.34 -33.32
C GLN A 200 47.70 17.59 -32.05
N GLN A 201 48.74 16.96 -31.53
CA GLN A 201 48.92 16.02 -30.42
C GLN A 201 48.75 16.61 -29.01
N GLN A 202 48.31 15.71 -28.08
CA GLN A 202 48.78 15.48 -26.70
C GLN A 202 48.51 16.53 -25.61
N GLN A 203 47.70 16.21 -24.63
CA GLN A 203 48.07 15.86 -23.23
C GLN A 203 46.87 15.53 -22.35
N PRO A 204 46.98 14.65 -21.30
CA PRO A 204 45.89 14.15 -20.50
C PRO A 204 45.67 15.01 -19.24
N GLN A 205 44.41 15.13 -18.77
CA GLN A 205 44.09 15.52 -17.43
C GLN A 205 42.97 14.59 -16.87
N ASP A 206 43.45 13.68 -16.07
CA ASP A 206 42.68 12.94 -15.10
C ASP A 206 42.53 13.79 -13.83
N ASP A 207 41.56 13.41 -12.95
CA ASP A 207 41.31 13.96 -11.61
C ASP A 207 40.38 15.18 -11.47
N GLN A 208 39.05 14.96 -11.57
CA GLN A 208 38.09 15.78 -10.80
C GLN A 208 36.64 15.15 -10.76
N LYS A 209 36.49 13.86 -10.51
CA LYS A 209 35.17 13.23 -10.45
C LYS A 209 34.74 12.65 -9.08
N GLN A 210 35.55 12.76 -8.02
CA GLN A 210 35.23 12.13 -6.74
C GLN A 210 34.61 13.04 -5.68
N ASP A 211 34.68 14.37 -5.81
CA ASP A 211 34.26 15.28 -4.72
C ASP A 211 32.78 15.70 -4.77
N LYS A 212 32.11 15.60 -5.93
CA LYS A 212 30.71 16.05 -6.04
C LYS A 212 29.68 15.07 -5.47
N THR A 213 30.01 13.80 -5.28
CA THR A 213 29.08 12.77 -4.80
C THR A 213 28.90 12.80 -3.29
N GLN A 214 29.91 13.27 -2.54
CA GLN A 214 29.83 13.37 -1.07
C GLN A 214 29.08 14.63 -0.59
N GLU A 215 29.22 15.76 -1.27
CA GLU A 215 28.44 16.97 -0.92
C GLU A 215 26.94 16.82 -1.19
N GLN A 216 26.54 16.07 -2.20
CA GLN A 216 25.12 15.81 -2.48
C GLN A 216 24.45 14.86 -1.45
N GLN A 217 25.18 13.94 -0.83
CA GLN A 217 24.63 13.08 0.20
C GLN A 217 24.40 13.84 1.54
N GLN A 218 25.25 14.81 1.90
CA GLN A 218 25.06 15.61 3.11
C GLN A 218 23.95 16.68 2.99
N SER A 219 23.69 17.20 1.78
CA SER A 219 22.60 18.17 1.57
C SER A 219 21.20 17.53 1.61
N ASN A 220 21.10 16.22 1.40
CA ASN A 220 19.82 15.49 1.42
C ASN A 220 19.32 15.12 2.83
N GLU A 221 20.18 15.17 3.86
CA GLU A 221 19.77 14.82 5.23
C GLU A 221 19.14 15.99 6.00
N GLN A 222 19.19 17.22 5.50
CA GLN A 222 18.69 18.40 6.22
C GLN A 222 17.69 19.22 5.38
N MET A 223 16.58 18.60 4.99
CA MET A 223 15.42 19.41 4.65
C MET A 223 14.89 20.03 5.95
N SER A 224 15.00 21.37 6.08
CA SER A 224 14.45 22.08 7.23
C SER A 224 12.94 21.79 7.33
N LYS A 225 12.43 21.64 8.56
CA LYS A 225 10.98 21.45 8.78
C LYS A 225 10.16 22.55 8.12
N ASP A 226 10.71 23.76 8.03
CA ASP A 226 10.06 24.92 7.40
C ASP A 226 9.94 24.76 5.88
N ASN A 227 10.96 24.23 5.20
CA ASN A 227 10.89 23.92 3.78
C ASN A 227 9.90 22.79 3.49
N ALA A 228 9.88 21.75 4.32
CA ALA A 228 8.90 20.67 4.21
C ALA A 228 7.48 21.19 4.42
N GLN A 229 7.29 22.13 5.35
CA GLN A 229 5.99 22.76 5.60
C GLN A 229 5.55 23.63 4.42
N GLN A 230 6.42 24.45 3.84
CA GLN A 230 6.10 25.28 2.67
C GLN A 230 5.72 24.42 1.45
N MET A 231 6.46 23.34 1.20
CA MET A 231 6.12 22.41 0.10
C MET A 231 4.78 21.71 0.36
N LEU A 232 4.50 21.38 1.62
CA LEU A 232 3.24 20.81 2.03
C LEU A 232 2.06 21.77 1.83
N ASP A 233 2.22 23.04 2.24
CA ASP A 233 1.17 24.04 2.11
C ASP A 233 0.84 24.29 0.64
N ALA A 234 1.86 24.35 -0.22
CA ALA A 234 1.69 24.43 -1.67
C ALA A 234 0.93 23.22 -2.24
N PHE A 235 1.26 22.02 -1.77
CA PHE A 235 0.58 20.77 -2.17
C PHE A 235 -0.89 20.76 -1.71
N LEU A 236 -1.15 21.14 -0.45
CA LEU A 236 -2.52 21.19 0.08
C LEU A 236 -3.40 22.19 -0.68
N GLN A 237 -2.81 23.30 -1.15
CA GLN A 237 -3.51 24.26 -1.98
C GLN A 237 -3.84 23.67 -3.36
N ASP A 238 -2.88 23.02 -4.02
CA ASP A 238 -3.09 22.39 -5.33
C ASP A 238 -4.11 21.23 -5.25
N GLU A 239 -4.06 20.42 -4.19
CA GLU A 239 -5.05 19.36 -3.93
C GLU A 239 -6.46 19.94 -3.74
N LYS A 240 -6.58 21.05 -3.00
CA LYS A 240 -7.85 21.75 -2.78
C LYS A 240 -8.41 22.29 -4.11
N ASP A 241 -7.58 22.91 -4.91
CA ASP A 241 -7.95 23.43 -6.23
C ASP A 241 -8.38 22.30 -7.17
N THR A 242 -7.68 21.16 -7.10
CA THR A 242 -8.02 19.95 -7.87
C THR A 242 -9.35 19.36 -7.42
N GLN A 243 -9.58 19.23 -6.11
CA GLN A 243 -10.86 18.76 -5.56
C GLN A 243 -12.02 19.69 -5.94
N GLU A 244 -11.82 21.01 -5.94
CA GLU A 244 -12.83 21.96 -6.41
C GLU A 244 -13.15 21.77 -7.90
N LYS A 245 -12.14 21.60 -8.75
CA LYS A 245 -12.31 21.30 -10.18
C LYS A 245 -13.11 20.01 -10.40
N VAL A 246 -12.75 18.93 -9.70
CA VAL A 246 -13.46 17.65 -9.76
C VAL A 246 -14.91 17.80 -9.30
N LYS A 247 -15.15 18.50 -8.19
CA LYS A 247 -16.50 18.75 -7.68
C LYS A 247 -17.34 19.57 -8.65
N LYS A 248 -16.76 20.61 -9.28
CA LYS A 248 -17.43 21.39 -10.33
C LYS A 248 -17.77 20.54 -11.55
N ALA A 249 -16.83 19.70 -12.01
CA ALA A 249 -17.06 18.78 -13.12
C ALA A 249 -18.17 17.75 -12.82
N GLN A 250 -18.20 17.20 -11.62
CA GLN A 250 -19.26 16.28 -11.18
C GLN A 250 -20.63 16.96 -11.12
N MET A 251 -20.71 18.20 -10.60
CA MET A 251 -21.96 18.97 -10.59
C MET A 251 -22.45 19.28 -11.99
N GLN A 252 -21.57 19.67 -12.91
CA GLN A 252 -21.94 19.89 -14.31
C GLN A 252 -22.45 18.62 -14.98
N GLN A 253 -21.83 17.48 -14.72
CA GLN A 253 -22.26 16.18 -15.24
C GLN A 253 -23.62 15.77 -14.67
N GLN A 254 -23.89 16.02 -13.39
CA GLN A 254 -25.20 15.77 -12.80
C GLN A 254 -26.29 16.69 -13.38
N GLN A 255 -25.97 17.97 -13.62
CA GLN A 255 -26.90 18.89 -14.27
C GLN A 255 -27.23 18.45 -15.70
N ARG A 256 -26.24 18.04 -16.51
CA ARG A 256 -26.46 17.49 -17.85
C ARG A 256 -27.36 16.25 -17.83
N ARG A 257 -27.12 15.32 -16.89
CA ARG A 257 -28.00 14.13 -16.74
C ARG A 257 -29.42 14.44 -16.29
N LYS A 258 -29.66 15.54 -15.57
CA LYS A 258 -31.01 15.99 -15.21
C LYS A 258 -31.73 16.60 -16.43
N THR A 259 -31.05 17.47 -17.19
CA THR A 259 -31.63 18.06 -18.40
C THR A 259 -31.91 17.02 -19.50
N GLU A 260 -31.10 15.96 -19.63
CA GLU A 260 -31.35 14.87 -20.56
C GLU A 260 -32.53 13.95 -20.17
N LYS A 261 -32.97 13.98 -18.89
CA LYS A 261 -34.13 13.20 -18.42
C LYS A 261 -35.45 13.96 -18.45
N GLU A 262 -35.41 15.27 -18.69
CA GLU A 262 -36.59 16.12 -18.80
C GLU A 262 -37.11 16.30 -20.23
N TRP A 263 -36.45 15.66 -21.19
CA TRP A 263 -36.89 15.51 -22.60
C TRP A 263 -37.24 14.05 -22.88
#